data_76cfe4d0f4feb5ded0cd33069e0cf27f
#
_entry.id   76cfe4d0f4feb5ded0cd33069e0cf27f
#
_cell.length_a   1.000
_cell.length_b   1.000
_cell.length_c   1.000
_cell.angle_alpha   90.00
_cell.angle_beta   90.00
_cell.angle_gamma   90.00
#
_symmetry.space_group_name_H-M   'P 1'
#
loop_
_entity.id
_entity.type
_entity.pdbx_description
1 polymer ?
#
loop_
_entity_poly.entity_id
_entity_poly.type
_entity_poly.pdbx_seq_one_letter_code
_entity_poly.pdbx_strand_id
1 'polypeptide(L)'
;MLKNKLAYKKLDSLVEKTKNKYASVAVLFIDEVEILFIKRSEKMPTHKGHIAFPGGKKEKNDMSIIHTAVREATEELLISDNLITPFGYIDSVDTVEYKFEVYPILCLLENKPKKFNKDEVQKVLYASIDDLKSEKNWVYRGLYPNDWIFHIDNEILWGATAKMIRNILNLDLDFNQDSELHP
;
A
#
# COMPACT_ATOMS: atom_id res chain seq x y z
N MET A 1 14.23 5.59 14.78
CA MET A 1 13.70 4.30 14.32
C MET A 1 12.34 4.52 13.69
N LEU A 2 12.16 4.02 12.48
CA LEU A 2 10.94 4.15 11.67
C LEU A 2 9.67 3.71 12.44
N LYS A 3 9.73 2.52 13.07
CA LYS A 3 8.57 1.92 13.76
C LYS A 3 7.89 2.84 14.77
N ASN A 4 8.63 3.74 15.42
CA ASN A 4 8.06 4.69 16.39
C ASN A 4 7.33 5.87 15.72
N LYS A 5 7.44 6.01 14.40
CA LYS A 5 6.83 7.08 13.59
C LYS A 5 5.58 6.61 12.84
N LEU A 6 5.19 5.35 12.99
CA LEU A 6 4.09 4.72 12.26
C LEU A 6 2.96 4.32 13.20
N ALA A 7 1.73 4.46 12.75
CA ALA A 7 0.56 3.89 13.40
C ALA A 7 0.33 2.46 12.88
N TYR A 8 0.59 1.45 13.73
CA TYR A 8 0.41 0.05 13.37
C TYR A 8 0.16 -0.81 14.60
N LYS A 9 -0.35 -2.02 14.37
CA LYS A 9 -0.55 -3.08 15.37
C LYS A 9 0.54 -4.15 15.21
N LYS A 10 0.94 -4.77 16.32
CA LYS A 10 1.92 -5.88 16.29
C LYS A 10 1.30 -7.14 15.69
N LEU A 11 2.09 -7.93 14.99
CA LEU A 11 1.62 -9.16 14.31
C LEU A 11 1.01 -10.20 15.24
N ASP A 12 1.48 -10.30 16.50
CA ASP A 12 0.95 -11.20 17.51
C ASP A 12 -0.50 -10.88 17.92
N SER A 13 -0.95 -9.66 17.66
CA SER A 13 -2.34 -9.24 17.87
C SER A 13 -3.24 -9.44 16.63
N LEU A 14 -2.69 -9.95 15.52
CA LEU A 14 -3.46 -10.20 14.30
C LEU A 14 -4.39 -11.39 14.49
N VAL A 15 -5.68 -11.10 14.65
CA VAL A 15 -6.72 -12.14 14.67
C VAL A 15 -7.18 -12.37 13.24
N GLU A 16 -6.84 -13.52 12.69
CA GLU A 16 -7.35 -13.93 11.39
C GLU A 16 -8.86 -14.20 11.50
N LYS A 17 -9.64 -13.25 11.03
CA LYS A 17 -11.06 -13.51 10.80
C LYS A 17 -11.14 -14.49 9.65
N THR A 18 -11.59 -15.71 9.92
CA THR A 18 -11.67 -16.84 8.98
C THR A 18 -12.70 -16.63 7.86
N LYS A 19 -12.85 -15.42 7.35
CA LYS A 19 -13.58 -15.22 6.11
C LYS A 19 -12.72 -15.77 4.97
N ASN A 20 -13.24 -16.76 4.25
CA ASN A 20 -12.55 -17.47 3.17
C ASN A 20 -12.13 -16.59 1.97
N LYS A 21 -12.45 -15.29 2.00
CA LYS A 21 -12.17 -14.37 0.89
C LYS A 21 -11.64 -13.05 1.43
N TYR A 22 -10.34 -12.84 1.33
CA TYR A 22 -9.67 -11.57 1.61
C TYR A 22 -8.57 -11.35 0.57
N ALA A 23 -8.06 -10.14 0.53
CA ALA A 23 -6.81 -9.80 -0.12
C ALA A 23 -5.81 -9.29 0.93
N SER A 24 -4.53 -9.38 0.62
CA SER A 24 -3.48 -8.83 1.48
C SER A 24 -2.43 -8.14 0.65
N VAL A 25 -1.90 -7.04 1.15
CA VAL A 25 -0.88 -6.24 0.47
C VAL A 25 0.34 -6.07 1.38
N ALA A 26 1.53 -6.05 0.78
CA ALA A 26 2.77 -5.79 1.48
C ALA A 26 3.14 -4.32 1.36
N VAL A 27 3.13 -3.60 2.48
CA VAL A 27 3.65 -2.23 2.57
C VAL A 27 5.15 -2.33 2.84
N LEU A 28 5.94 -2.21 1.80
CA LEU A 28 7.38 -2.47 1.82
C LEU A 28 8.16 -1.19 2.11
N PHE A 29 8.81 -1.16 3.27
CA PHE A 29 9.72 -0.08 3.69
C PHE A 29 11.16 -0.43 3.32
N ILE A 30 11.86 0.48 2.67
CA ILE A 30 13.26 0.33 2.27
C ILE A 30 14.11 1.33 3.06
N ASP A 31 15.19 0.85 3.66
CA ASP A 31 16.15 1.65 4.45
C ASP A 31 15.49 2.55 5.52
N GLU A 32 14.27 2.20 5.94
CA GLU A 32 13.44 2.97 6.86
C GLU A 32 13.12 4.42 6.39
N VAL A 33 13.32 4.73 5.10
CA VAL A 33 13.13 6.08 4.54
C VAL A 33 12.19 6.16 3.36
N GLU A 34 11.99 5.06 2.63
CA GLU A 34 11.12 5.02 1.46
C GLU A 34 10.06 3.92 1.56
N ILE A 35 8.94 4.11 0.89
CA ILE A 35 7.92 3.09 0.67
C ILE A 35 7.87 2.75 -0.82
N LEU A 36 7.82 1.43 -1.11
CA LEU A 36 7.68 0.91 -2.46
C LEU A 36 6.22 0.81 -2.86
N PHE A 37 5.93 1.21 -4.10
CA PHE A 37 4.65 1.03 -4.78
C PHE A 37 4.89 0.38 -6.14
N ILE A 38 3.85 -0.24 -6.68
CA ILE A 38 3.82 -0.75 -8.05
C ILE A 38 2.78 0.02 -8.86
N LYS A 39 3.07 0.26 -10.13
CA LYS A 39 2.05 0.58 -11.12
C LYS A 39 1.59 -0.73 -11.75
N ARG A 40 0.32 -1.04 -11.61
CA ARG A 40 -0.26 -2.27 -12.17
C ARG A 40 -0.23 -2.23 -13.69
N SER A 41 0.05 -3.37 -14.30
CA SER A 41 0.09 -3.52 -15.75
C SER A 41 -1.28 -3.25 -16.39
N GLU A 42 -1.27 -2.66 -17.57
CA GLU A 42 -2.47 -2.49 -18.40
C GLU A 42 -3.07 -3.84 -18.88
N LYS A 43 -2.30 -4.93 -18.77
CA LYS A 43 -2.76 -6.30 -19.08
C LYS A 43 -3.63 -6.89 -17.98
N MET A 44 -3.60 -6.34 -16.77
CA MET A 44 -4.35 -6.88 -15.63
C MET A 44 -5.85 -6.77 -15.87
N PRO A 45 -6.65 -7.73 -15.39
CA PRO A 45 -8.11 -7.72 -15.57
C PRO A 45 -8.79 -6.56 -14.80
N THR A 46 -8.16 -6.08 -13.73
CA THR A 46 -8.71 -5.06 -12.82
C THR A 46 -7.65 -4.06 -12.40
N HIS A 47 -8.07 -2.80 -12.08
CA HIS A 47 -7.19 -1.74 -11.58
C HIS A 47 -5.98 -1.46 -12.48
N LYS A 48 -6.20 -1.48 -13.79
CA LYS A 48 -5.16 -1.20 -14.80
C LYS A 48 -4.53 0.16 -14.57
N GLY A 49 -3.21 0.21 -14.57
CA GLY A 49 -2.45 1.46 -14.42
C GLY A 49 -2.54 2.10 -13.04
N HIS A 50 -3.28 1.54 -12.07
CA HIS A 50 -3.37 2.09 -10.72
C HIS A 50 -2.06 1.89 -9.95
N ILE A 51 -1.76 2.86 -9.08
CA ILE A 51 -0.67 2.74 -8.12
C ILE A 51 -1.20 1.99 -6.89
N ALA A 52 -0.50 0.93 -6.53
CA ALA A 52 -0.86 0.05 -5.43
C ALA A 52 0.37 -0.43 -4.66
N PHE A 53 0.14 -1.06 -3.52
CA PHE A 53 1.13 -1.93 -2.91
C PHE A 53 1.13 -3.29 -3.63
N PRO A 54 2.26 -4.01 -3.66
CA PRO A 54 2.28 -5.41 -4.07
C PRO A 54 1.28 -6.21 -3.23
N GLY A 55 0.48 -7.03 -3.89
CA GLY A 55 -0.51 -7.81 -3.18
C GLY A 55 -1.64 -8.36 -4.04
N GLY A 56 -2.41 -9.25 -3.44
CA GLY A 56 -3.50 -9.92 -4.14
C GLY A 56 -4.40 -10.72 -3.23
N LYS A 57 -5.18 -11.60 -3.84
CA LYS A 57 -6.18 -12.42 -3.16
C LYS A 57 -5.54 -13.64 -2.51
N LYS A 58 -6.15 -14.08 -1.41
CA LYS A 58 -5.82 -15.36 -0.81
C LYS A 58 -5.96 -16.48 -1.82
N GLU A 59 -4.93 -17.33 -1.90
CA GLU A 59 -4.95 -18.61 -2.58
C GLU A 59 -5.17 -19.78 -1.60
N LYS A 60 -5.46 -20.96 -2.19
CA LYS A 60 -5.79 -22.15 -1.39
C LYS A 60 -4.66 -22.56 -0.44
N ASN A 61 -3.42 -22.35 -0.86
CA ASN A 61 -2.22 -22.76 -0.10
C ASN A 61 -1.71 -21.66 0.84
N ASP A 62 -2.33 -20.47 0.86
CA ASP A 62 -1.93 -19.42 1.77
C ASP A 62 -2.34 -19.75 3.20
N MET A 63 -1.34 -19.89 4.06
CA MET A 63 -1.52 -20.29 5.47
C MET A 63 -2.02 -19.15 6.34
N SER A 64 -1.79 -17.90 5.92
CA SER A 64 -2.13 -16.69 6.70
C SER A 64 -2.25 -15.46 5.82
N ILE A 65 -2.83 -14.39 6.38
CA ILE A 65 -2.87 -13.06 5.76
C ILE A 65 -1.46 -12.55 5.44
N ILE A 66 -0.51 -12.80 6.35
CA ILE A 66 0.91 -12.44 6.18
C ILE A 66 1.51 -13.23 5.02
N HIS A 67 1.23 -14.55 4.95
CA HIS A 67 1.72 -15.40 3.87
C HIS A 67 1.24 -14.92 2.50
N THR A 68 -0.04 -14.55 2.38
CA THR A 68 -0.59 -13.97 1.13
C THR A 68 0.18 -12.70 0.72
N ALA A 69 0.40 -11.75 1.64
CA ALA A 69 1.11 -10.51 1.33
C ALA A 69 2.55 -10.76 0.86
N VAL A 70 3.27 -11.64 1.54
CA VAL A 70 4.66 -11.98 1.19
C VAL A 70 4.73 -12.72 -0.14
N ARG A 71 3.89 -13.74 -0.36
CA ARG A 71 3.84 -14.48 -1.63
C ARG A 71 3.61 -13.56 -2.82
N GLU A 72 2.58 -12.72 -2.76
CA GLU A 72 2.24 -11.78 -3.82
C GLU A 72 3.41 -10.80 -4.09
N ALA A 73 4.02 -10.25 -3.05
CA ALA A 73 5.16 -9.36 -3.21
C ALA A 73 6.36 -10.06 -3.86
N THR A 74 6.63 -11.34 -3.53
CA THR A 74 7.71 -12.11 -4.14
C THR A 74 7.44 -12.41 -5.61
N GLU A 75 6.19 -12.72 -5.97
CA GLU A 75 5.77 -13.00 -7.34
C GLU A 75 5.80 -11.75 -8.22
N GLU A 76 5.25 -10.63 -7.75
CA GLU A 76 5.21 -9.39 -8.50
C GLU A 76 6.58 -8.71 -8.64
N LEU A 77 7.41 -8.76 -7.59
CA LEU A 77 8.73 -8.10 -7.57
C LEU A 77 9.91 -9.02 -7.95
N LEU A 78 9.65 -10.29 -8.18
CA LEU A 78 10.67 -11.32 -8.51
C LEU A 78 11.84 -11.31 -7.51
N ILE A 79 11.52 -11.27 -6.23
CA ILE A 79 12.47 -11.32 -5.10
C ILE A 79 12.23 -12.55 -4.24
N SER A 80 13.19 -12.89 -3.40
CA SER A 80 13.04 -13.99 -2.44
C SER A 80 12.31 -13.51 -1.17
N ASP A 81 11.49 -14.37 -0.59
CA ASP A 81 10.72 -14.11 0.62
C ASP A 81 11.59 -13.76 1.85
N ASN A 82 12.81 -14.34 1.93
CA ASN A 82 13.75 -14.06 3.00
C ASN A 82 14.25 -12.60 3.04
N LEU A 83 14.04 -11.82 1.96
CA LEU A 83 14.33 -10.38 1.91
C LEU A 83 13.20 -9.52 2.51
N ILE A 84 12.05 -10.14 2.84
CA ILE A 84 10.88 -9.45 3.37
C ILE A 84 10.70 -9.83 4.84
N THR A 85 10.75 -8.86 5.73
CA THR A 85 10.53 -9.06 7.16
C THR A 85 9.24 -8.36 7.61
N PRO A 86 8.11 -9.09 7.75
CA PRO A 86 6.89 -8.52 8.31
C PRO A 86 7.09 -8.10 9.77
N PHE A 87 6.53 -6.94 10.16
CA PHE A 87 6.67 -6.46 11.55
C PHE A 87 5.38 -5.89 12.16
N GLY A 88 4.36 -5.63 11.34
CA GLY A 88 3.11 -5.06 11.82
C GLY A 88 2.01 -5.09 10.77
N TYR A 89 0.83 -4.58 11.13
CA TYR A 89 -0.30 -4.43 10.24
C TYR A 89 -1.15 -3.22 10.65
N ILE A 90 -2.03 -2.77 9.77
CA ILE A 90 -3.13 -1.86 10.10
C ILE A 90 -4.46 -2.56 9.86
N ASP A 91 -5.54 -1.97 10.37
CA ASP A 91 -6.88 -2.51 10.15
C ASP A 91 -7.19 -2.60 8.65
N SER A 92 -7.99 -3.60 8.29
CA SER A 92 -8.41 -3.80 6.90
C SER A 92 -9.11 -2.57 6.34
N VAL A 93 -8.87 -2.32 5.08
CA VAL A 93 -9.48 -1.23 4.32
C VAL A 93 -10.46 -1.83 3.32
N ASP A 94 -11.71 -1.36 3.37
CA ASP A 94 -12.70 -1.72 2.36
C ASP A 94 -12.35 -1.05 1.03
N THR A 95 -12.43 -1.81 -0.04
CA THR A 95 -12.34 -1.28 -1.39
C THR A 95 -13.74 -1.12 -1.96
N VAL A 96 -14.03 0.06 -2.55
CA VAL A 96 -15.37 0.39 -3.09
C VAL A 96 -15.82 -0.60 -4.17
N GLU A 97 -14.89 -1.17 -4.92
CA GLU A 97 -15.18 -2.03 -6.07
C GLU A 97 -15.30 -3.51 -5.72
N TYR A 98 -14.72 -3.95 -4.62
CA TYR A 98 -14.75 -5.35 -4.20
C TYR A 98 -15.19 -5.48 -2.76
N LYS A 99 -16.17 -6.35 -2.50
CA LYS A 99 -16.61 -6.75 -1.15
C LYS A 99 -15.54 -7.61 -0.43
N PHE A 100 -14.26 -7.27 -0.60
CA PHE A 100 -13.14 -7.94 0.05
C PHE A 100 -12.47 -7.00 1.04
N GLU A 101 -12.21 -7.52 2.22
CA GLU A 101 -11.30 -6.87 3.17
C GLU A 101 -9.88 -6.97 2.63
N VAL A 102 -9.16 -5.86 2.56
CA VAL A 102 -7.75 -5.81 2.18
C VAL A 102 -6.93 -5.55 3.44
N TYR A 103 -6.01 -6.46 3.75
CA TYR A 103 -5.15 -6.39 4.94
C TYR A 103 -3.76 -5.85 4.57
N PRO A 104 -3.39 -4.65 5.02
CA PRO A 104 -2.04 -4.13 4.81
C PRO A 104 -1.08 -4.68 5.87
N ILE A 105 -0.06 -5.40 5.41
CA ILE A 105 1.02 -5.93 6.23
C ILE A 105 2.27 -5.07 6.04
N LEU A 106 2.80 -4.51 7.13
CA LEU A 106 3.98 -3.68 7.12
C LEU A 106 5.23 -4.56 7.16
N CYS A 107 6.10 -4.40 6.19
CA CYS A 107 7.29 -5.23 6.02
C CYS A 107 8.53 -4.35 5.79
N LEU A 108 9.67 -4.76 6.32
CA LEU A 108 10.96 -4.25 5.88
C LEU A 108 11.38 -5.04 4.64
N LEU A 109 11.92 -4.35 3.65
CA LEU A 109 12.55 -4.94 2.47
C LEU A 109 14.02 -4.59 2.47
N GLU A 110 14.90 -5.60 2.45
CA GLU A 110 16.35 -5.41 2.58
C GLU A 110 16.98 -4.68 1.40
N ASN A 111 16.47 -4.91 0.17
CA ASN A 111 17.04 -4.34 -1.05
C ASN A 111 15.96 -3.97 -2.06
N LYS A 112 16.19 -2.92 -2.83
CA LYS A 112 15.34 -2.57 -3.97
C LYS A 112 15.32 -3.70 -5.01
N PRO A 113 14.13 -4.11 -5.52
CA PRO A 113 14.04 -5.15 -6.52
C PRO A 113 14.73 -4.72 -7.82
N LYS A 114 15.54 -5.63 -8.40
CA LYS A 114 16.25 -5.40 -9.68
C LYS A 114 15.37 -5.74 -10.89
N LYS A 115 14.33 -6.54 -10.68
CA LYS A 115 13.41 -7.03 -11.70
C LYS A 115 12.00 -7.10 -11.11
N PHE A 116 11.02 -7.18 -11.95
CA PHE A 116 9.62 -7.39 -11.57
C PHE A 116 8.87 -8.13 -12.69
N ASN A 117 7.74 -8.73 -12.36
CA ASN A 117 6.87 -9.45 -13.28
C ASN A 117 6.16 -8.45 -14.20
N LYS A 118 6.60 -8.34 -15.46
CA LYS A 118 6.08 -7.39 -16.44
C LYS A 118 4.65 -7.69 -16.91
N ASP A 119 4.11 -8.85 -16.60
CA ASP A 119 2.73 -9.17 -16.91
C ASP A 119 1.78 -8.54 -15.88
N GLU A 120 2.22 -8.36 -14.65
CA GLU A 120 1.43 -7.80 -13.55
C GLU A 120 1.85 -6.37 -13.15
N VAL A 121 3.13 -6.05 -13.26
CA VAL A 121 3.73 -4.77 -12.86
C VAL A 121 4.28 -4.04 -14.08
N GLN A 122 3.85 -2.80 -14.29
CA GLN A 122 4.38 -1.93 -15.34
C GLN A 122 5.63 -1.18 -14.88
N LYS A 123 5.64 -0.70 -13.63
CA LYS A 123 6.69 0.12 -13.05
C LYS A 123 6.73 -0.06 -11.53
N VAL A 124 7.92 0.01 -10.95
CA VAL A 124 8.11 0.14 -9.49
C VAL A 124 8.42 1.59 -9.17
N LEU A 125 7.78 2.12 -8.13
CA LEU A 125 7.85 3.51 -7.70
C LEU A 125 8.27 3.57 -6.24
N TYR A 126 8.87 4.67 -5.83
CA TYR A 126 9.31 4.91 -4.46
C TYR A 126 8.91 6.31 -4.02
N ALA A 127 8.38 6.44 -2.84
CA ALA A 127 8.15 7.74 -2.23
C ALA A 127 8.84 7.80 -0.87
N SER A 128 9.46 8.94 -0.56
CA SER A 128 10.08 9.15 0.74
C SER A 128 8.99 9.27 1.81
N ILE A 129 9.26 8.73 3.00
CA ILE A 129 8.33 8.83 4.13
C ILE A 129 8.15 10.28 4.56
N ASP A 130 9.19 11.10 4.46
CA ASP A 130 9.12 12.51 4.81
C ASP A 130 8.22 13.29 3.84
N ASP A 131 8.28 13.01 2.53
CA ASP A 131 7.38 13.61 1.55
C ASP A 131 5.94 13.17 1.76
N LEU A 132 5.72 11.86 2.02
CA LEU A 132 4.40 11.32 2.31
C LEU A 132 3.80 11.89 3.61
N LYS A 133 4.62 12.22 4.61
CA LYS A 133 4.20 12.85 5.87
C LYS A 133 3.87 14.32 5.72
N SER A 134 4.37 14.98 4.71
CA SER A 134 4.14 16.40 4.50
C SER A 134 2.74 16.64 3.94
N GLU A 135 1.82 17.14 4.77
CA GLU A 135 0.42 17.40 4.41
C GLU A 135 0.29 18.27 3.16
N LYS A 136 1.20 19.24 2.97
CA LYS A 136 1.25 20.12 1.80
C LYS A 136 1.46 19.39 0.46
N ASN A 137 1.94 18.14 0.49
CA ASN A 137 2.15 17.32 -0.71
C ASN A 137 0.89 16.52 -1.09
N TRP A 138 -0.16 16.59 -0.26
CA TRP A 138 -1.44 15.97 -0.54
C TRP A 138 -2.41 16.98 -1.13
N VAL A 139 -3.15 16.57 -2.15
CA VAL A 139 -4.12 17.41 -2.85
C VAL A 139 -5.50 16.80 -2.68
N TYR A 140 -6.47 17.61 -2.25
CA TYR A 140 -7.86 17.18 -2.23
C TYR A 140 -8.45 17.32 -3.63
N ARG A 141 -8.85 16.19 -4.24
CA ARG A 141 -9.41 16.17 -5.59
C ARG A 141 -10.94 16.31 -5.60
N GLY A 142 -11.61 15.81 -4.56
CA GLY A 142 -13.03 16.03 -4.32
C GLY A 142 -14.00 15.22 -5.18
N LEU A 143 -13.59 14.12 -5.80
CA LEU A 143 -14.47 13.25 -6.59
C LEU A 143 -15.36 12.36 -5.69
N TYR A 144 -14.92 12.11 -4.46
CA TYR A 144 -15.65 11.38 -3.42
C TYR A 144 -15.17 11.82 -2.02
N PRO A 145 -15.87 11.47 -0.93
CA PRO A 145 -15.42 11.84 0.42
C PRO A 145 -14.01 11.33 0.73
N ASN A 146 -13.16 12.19 1.31
CA ASN A 146 -11.76 11.90 1.64
C ASN A 146 -10.88 11.56 0.42
N ASP A 147 -11.18 12.12 -0.73
CA ASP A 147 -10.43 11.92 -1.96
C ASP A 147 -9.14 12.75 -2.00
N TRP A 148 -8.20 12.35 -1.15
CA TRP A 148 -6.85 12.91 -1.11
C TRP A 148 -5.92 12.11 -2.02
N ILE A 149 -5.18 12.81 -2.86
CA ILE A 149 -4.21 12.23 -3.78
C ILE A 149 -2.80 12.71 -3.47
N PHE A 150 -1.82 11.91 -3.87
CA PHE A 150 -0.40 12.24 -3.77
C PHE A 150 0.27 11.95 -5.12
N HIS A 151 1.18 12.84 -5.55
CA HIS A 151 1.91 12.66 -6.79
C HIS A 151 3.24 11.95 -6.54
N ILE A 152 3.46 10.82 -7.23
CA ILE A 152 4.74 10.10 -7.26
C ILE A 152 5.25 10.12 -8.69
N ASP A 153 6.35 10.81 -8.97
CA ASP A 153 6.80 11.09 -10.35
C ASP A 153 5.63 11.73 -11.15
N ASN A 154 5.26 11.11 -12.28
CA ASN A 154 4.14 11.51 -13.12
C ASN A 154 2.87 10.67 -12.88
N GLU A 155 2.80 9.97 -11.75
CA GLU A 155 1.70 9.08 -11.41
C GLU A 155 0.90 9.62 -10.22
N ILE A 156 -0.34 9.16 -10.08
CA ILE A 156 -1.24 9.59 -9.01
C ILE A 156 -1.51 8.42 -8.07
N LEU A 157 -1.13 8.57 -6.82
CA LEU A 157 -1.52 7.70 -5.72
C LEU A 157 -2.87 8.17 -5.16
N TRP A 158 -3.89 7.30 -5.15
CA TRP A 158 -5.24 7.65 -4.73
C TRP A 158 -5.99 6.44 -4.15
N GLY A 159 -7.24 6.63 -3.76
CA GLY A 159 -8.14 5.55 -3.34
C GLY A 159 -7.67 4.81 -2.08
N ALA A 160 -7.84 3.49 -2.09
CA ALA A 160 -7.51 2.64 -0.94
C ALA A 160 -6.03 2.71 -0.55
N THR A 161 -5.12 2.78 -1.53
CA THR A 161 -3.68 2.87 -1.28
C THR A 161 -3.31 4.18 -0.60
N ALA A 162 -3.86 5.31 -1.06
CA ALA A 162 -3.67 6.61 -0.41
C ALA A 162 -4.25 6.63 1.02
N LYS A 163 -5.43 6.01 1.23
CA LYS A 163 -6.04 5.87 2.56
C LYS A 163 -5.16 5.03 3.49
N MET A 164 -4.60 3.91 3.01
CA MET A 164 -3.68 3.08 3.80
C MET A 164 -2.45 3.87 4.24
N ILE A 165 -1.82 4.64 3.34
CA ILE A 165 -0.67 5.49 3.68
C ILE A 165 -1.03 6.51 4.76
N ARG A 166 -2.15 7.22 4.62
CA ARG A 166 -2.59 8.19 5.62
C ARG A 166 -2.79 7.55 6.99
N ASN A 167 -3.40 6.37 7.03
CA ASN A 167 -3.60 5.61 8.27
C ASN A 167 -2.24 5.20 8.90
N ILE A 168 -1.31 4.65 8.10
CA ILE A 168 0.01 4.22 8.55
C ILE A 168 0.82 5.39 9.11
N LEU A 169 0.75 6.55 8.45
CA LEU A 169 1.50 7.74 8.82
C LEU A 169 0.77 8.64 9.83
N ASN A 170 -0.45 8.25 10.23
CA ASN A 170 -1.33 9.02 11.13
C ASN A 170 -1.55 10.46 10.63
N LEU A 171 -1.87 10.59 9.33
CA LEU A 171 -2.17 11.88 8.70
C LEU A 171 -3.67 12.15 8.80
N ASP A 172 -4.01 13.25 9.46
CA ASP A 172 -5.36 13.79 9.51
C ASP A 172 -5.41 15.00 8.56
N LEU A 173 -5.81 14.74 7.33
CA LEU A 173 -5.92 15.76 6.30
C LEU A 173 -7.33 16.34 6.34
N ASP A 174 -7.49 17.44 7.03
CA ASP A 174 -8.74 18.18 7.08
C ASP A 174 -8.89 19.07 5.84
N PHE A 175 -10.06 19.00 5.22
CA PHE A 175 -10.45 19.97 4.21
C PHE A 175 -10.91 21.25 4.90
N ASN A 176 -9.98 22.17 5.12
CA ASN A 176 -10.34 23.54 5.47
C ASN A 176 -10.93 24.21 4.23
N GLN A 177 -12.21 24.55 4.28
CA GLN A 177 -12.92 25.28 3.19
C GLN A 177 -12.32 26.65 2.85
N ASP A 178 -11.31 27.08 3.60
CA ASP A 178 -10.64 28.39 3.43
C ASP A 178 -9.44 28.37 2.47
N SER A 179 -9.07 27.21 1.91
CA SER A 179 -8.12 27.20 0.78
C SER A 179 -8.88 27.61 -0.49
N GLU A 180 -8.95 28.91 -0.71
CA GLU A 180 -9.45 29.52 -1.92
C GLU A 180 -8.92 28.79 -3.16
N LEU A 181 -9.85 28.38 -4.02
CA LEU A 181 -9.63 28.02 -5.41
C LEU A 181 -8.80 29.17 -6.05
N HIS A 182 -7.51 29.00 -6.17
CA HIS A 182 -6.74 29.83 -7.08
C HIS A 182 -7.01 29.33 -8.51
N PRO A 183 -7.42 30.27 -9.39
CA PRO A 183 -7.82 29.99 -10.77
C PRO A 183 -6.68 29.45 -11.63
#